data_df168d66185d487af77ddade65b78625
#
_entry.id   df168d66185d487af77ddade65b78625
#
_cell.length_a   1.000
_cell.length_b   1.000
_cell.length_c   1.000
_cell.angle_alpha   90.00
_cell.angle_beta   90.00
_cell.angle_gamma   90.00
#
_symmetry.space_group_name_H-M   'P 1'
#
loop_
_entity.id
_entity.type
_entity.pdbx_description
1 polymer ?
#
loop_
_entity_poly.entity_id
_entity_poly.type
_entity_poly.pdbx_seq_one_letter_code
_entity_poly.pdbx_strand_id
1 'polypeptide(L)'
;MRMYDVIEKKRDGGELTDAEIDYFVSGYVAGDIPDYQASALAMAIFYKGMTAHETAHLTMAMAESGDMMDLSAIPGIKVDKHSTGGVGDKTTLVVGPLVASLGVKVAKMSGRGLGHTGGTLDKLEAIPGLSIEISEPDFFKQVSEIGVAVAGQTGNLVPADKKLYALRDVTATVDSVPLIASSIMSKKIASGSDCILLDVKCGSGAFMKDVDSAIELADAMVSIGEHVGRTTAALITGMDRPLGKNVGNSLEVIEAVATLKGEGSEDLTDVCVELAANMLNLAGKGSVEDCR
;
A
#
# COMPACT_ATOMS: atom_id res chain seq x y z
N MET A 1 -0.70 -32.50 0.74
CA MET A 1 -0.56 -31.65 -0.46
C MET A 1 0.91 -31.57 -0.81
N ARG A 2 1.29 -31.56 -2.07
CA ARG A 2 2.69 -31.36 -2.50
C ARG A 2 2.77 -30.06 -3.29
N MET A 3 3.80 -29.27 -3.05
CA MET A 3 3.99 -28.00 -3.77
C MET A 3 4.17 -28.19 -5.27
N TYR A 4 4.74 -29.34 -5.69
CA TYR A 4 4.84 -29.72 -7.10
C TYR A 4 3.45 -29.68 -7.80
N ASP A 5 2.42 -30.26 -7.18
CA ASP A 5 1.07 -30.37 -7.78
C ASP A 5 0.41 -28.98 -7.91
N VAL A 6 0.64 -28.10 -6.94
CA VAL A 6 0.15 -26.71 -6.93
C VAL A 6 0.80 -25.90 -8.08
N ILE A 7 2.13 -26.03 -8.22
CA ILE A 7 2.88 -25.37 -9.31
C ILE A 7 2.42 -25.90 -10.67
N GLU A 8 2.31 -27.22 -10.83
CA GLU A 8 1.89 -27.85 -12.10
C GLU A 8 0.50 -27.38 -12.51
N LYS A 9 -0.45 -27.40 -11.57
CA LYS A 9 -1.82 -26.91 -11.79
C LYS A 9 -1.83 -25.46 -12.29
N LYS A 10 -1.09 -24.56 -11.64
CA LYS A 10 -1.04 -23.14 -12.04
C LYS A 10 -0.31 -22.93 -13.36
N ARG A 11 0.80 -23.65 -13.58
CA ARG A 11 1.56 -23.63 -14.84
C ARG A 11 0.67 -24.00 -16.03
N ASP A 12 -0.22 -24.96 -15.85
CA ASP A 12 -1.10 -25.46 -16.92
C ASP A 12 -2.40 -24.61 -17.05
N GLY A 13 -2.52 -23.54 -16.27
CA GLY A 13 -3.62 -22.57 -16.33
C GLY A 13 -4.81 -22.92 -15.44
N GLY A 14 -4.63 -23.87 -14.52
CA GLY A 14 -5.66 -24.21 -13.52
C GLY A 14 -5.80 -23.12 -12.45
N GLU A 15 -7.00 -22.97 -11.91
CA GLU A 15 -7.31 -22.08 -10.79
C GLU A 15 -6.94 -22.78 -9.47
N LEU A 16 -6.19 -22.07 -8.59
CA LEU A 16 -5.83 -22.57 -7.27
C LEU A 16 -7.02 -22.47 -6.32
N THR A 17 -7.20 -23.49 -5.51
CA THR A 17 -8.17 -23.46 -4.41
C THR A 17 -7.61 -22.69 -3.21
N ASP A 18 -8.51 -22.23 -2.34
CA ASP A 18 -8.14 -21.56 -1.08
C ASP A 18 -7.14 -22.41 -0.27
N ALA A 19 -7.41 -23.71 -0.14
CA ALA A 19 -6.52 -24.63 0.58
C ALA A 19 -5.12 -24.76 -0.05
N GLU A 20 -4.99 -24.63 -1.38
CA GLU A 20 -3.69 -24.66 -2.06
C GLU A 20 -2.93 -23.34 -1.84
N ILE A 21 -3.63 -22.22 -1.79
CA ILE A 21 -3.06 -20.90 -1.48
C ILE A 21 -2.62 -20.85 0.00
N ASP A 22 -3.46 -21.29 0.93
CA ASP A 22 -3.13 -21.35 2.35
C ASP A 22 -1.93 -22.26 2.62
N TYR A 23 -1.89 -23.42 1.96
CA TYR A 23 -0.75 -24.33 2.05
C TYR A 23 0.55 -23.67 1.55
N PHE A 24 0.48 -22.94 0.43
CA PHE A 24 1.65 -22.22 -0.10
C PHE A 24 2.11 -21.14 0.89
N VAL A 25 1.20 -20.26 1.33
CA VAL A 25 1.56 -19.11 2.19
C VAL A 25 2.11 -19.59 3.53
N SER A 26 1.39 -20.47 4.21
CA SER A 26 1.80 -20.99 5.52
C SER A 26 3.11 -21.78 5.45
N GLY A 27 3.25 -22.67 4.48
CA GLY A 27 4.46 -23.47 4.30
C GLY A 27 5.67 -22.64 3.88
N TYR A 28 5.45 -21.57 3.10
CA TYR A 28 6.54 -20.67 2.70
C TYR A 28 7.02 -19.81 3.89
N VAL A 29 6.11 -19.32 4.72
CA VAL A 29 6.47 -18.58 5.95
C VAL A 29 7.21 -19.48 6.94
N ALA A 30 6.71 -20.69 7.15
CA ALA A 30 7.34 -21.68 8.03
C ALA A 30 8.73 -22.16 7.55
N GLY A 31 9.04 -22.01 6.26
CA GLY A 31 10.27 -22.51 5.64
C GLY A 31 10.19 -23.96 5.16
N ASP A 32 9.01 -24.56 5.17
CA ASP A 32 8.75 -25.91 4.66
C ASP A 32 8.76 -25.93 3.12
N ILE A 33 8.39 -24.81 2.49
CA ILE A 33 8.46 -24.62 1.03
C ILE A 33 9.70 -23.82 0.69
N PRO A 34 10.66 -24.38 -0.05
CA PRO A 34 11.90 -23.70 -0.39
C PRO A 34 11.69 -22.63 -1.48
N ASP A 35 12.62 -21.67 -1.55
CA ASP A 35 12.56 -20.52 -2.46
C ASP A 35 12.42 -20.92 -3.93
N TYR A 36 13.05 -22.01 -4.37
CA TYR A 36 12.94 -22.45 -5.77
C TYR A 36 11.53 -22.92 -6.14
N GLN A 37 10.75 -23.47 -5.20
CA GLN A 37 9.34 -23.81 -5.44
C GLN A 37 8.45 -22.56 -5.40
N ALA A 38 8.69 -21.65 -4.48
CA ALA A 38 7.97 -20.37 -4.42
C ALA A 38 8.24 -19.53 -5.68
N SER A 39 9.49 -19.50 -6.17
CA SER A 39 9.85 -18.84 -7.43
C SER A 39 9.15 -19.47 -8.64
N ALA A 40 9.08 -20.79 -8.69
CA ALA A 40 8.38 -21.50 -9.77
C ALA A 40 6.87 -21.17 -9.78
N LEU A 41 6.22 -21.09 -8.60
CA LEU A 41 4.82 -20.67 -8.51
C LEU A 41 4.65 -19.21 -8.91
N ALA A 42 5.52 -18.31 -8.44
CA ALA A 42 5.47 -16.89 -8.80
C ALA A 42 5.60 -16.68 -10.32
N MET A 43 6.46 -17.46 -10.98
CA MET A 43 6.62 -17.43 -12.44
C MET A 43 5.40 -18.02 -13.15
N ALA A 44 4.79 -19.09 -12.62
CA ALA A 44 3.54 -19.64 -13.16
C ALA A 44 2.41 -18.61 -13.07
N ILE A 45 2.28 -17.90 -11.94
CA ILE A 45 1.32 -16.81 -11.76
C ILE A 45 1.62 -15.66 -12.72
N PHE A 46 2.89 -15.31 -12.92
CA PHE A 46 3.28 -14.23 -13.84
C PHE A 46 2.76 -14.48 -15.26
N TYR A 47 2.85 -15.69 -15.76
CA TYR A 47 2.42 -16.04 -17.12
C TYR A 47 0.93 -16.40 -17.25
N LYS A 48 0.32 -16.93 -16.20
CA LYS A 48 -1.08 -17.41 -16.25
C LYS A 48 -2.07 -16.50 -15.56
N GLY A 49 -1.58 -15.53 -14.80
CA GLY A 49 -2.42 -14.67 -13.97
C GLY A 49 -3.07 -15.42 -12.80
N MET A 50 -3.94 -14.72 -12.13
CA MET A 50 -4.83 -15.22 -11.08
C MET A 50 -6.23 -14.64 -11.30
N THR A 51 -7.26 -15.40 -10.92
CA THR A 51 -8.62 -14.86 -10.86
C THR A 51 -8.74 -13.83 -9.73
N ALA A 52 -9.79 -13.02 -9.73
CA ALA A 52 -10.07 -12.07 -8.65
C ALA A 52 -10.19 -12.79 -7.30
N HIS A 53 -10.82 -13.98 -7.28
CA HIS A 53 -10.95 -14.79 -6.08
C HIS A 53 -9.58 -15.29 -5.57
N GLU A 54 -8.75 -15.88 -6.43
CA GLU A 54 -7.39 -16.32 -6.08
C GLU A 54 -6.57 -15.15 -5.50
N THR A 55 -6.65 -13.99 -6.16
CA THR A 55 -5.88 -12.79 -5.75
C THR A 55 -6.33 -12.27 -4.39
N ALA A 56 -7.65 -12.22 -4.16
CA ALA A 56 -8.20 -11.80 -2.88
C ALA A 56 -7.84 -12.79 -1.76
N HIS A 57 -7.95 -14.09 -2.02
CA HIS A 57 -7.61 -15.12 -1.03
C HIS A 57 -6.09 -15.12 -0.71
N LEU A 58 -5.22 -15.01 -1.73
CA LEU A 58 -3.78 -14.86 -1.52
C LEU A 58 -3.47 -13.63 -0.66
N THR A 59 -4.16 -12.53 -0.92
CA THR A 59 -3.99 -11.28 -0.15
C THR A 59 -4.34 -11.49 1.31
N MET A 60 -5.47 -12.15 1.61
CA MET A 60 -5.88 -12.43 2.98
C MET A 60 -4.94 -13.42 3.67
N ALA A 61 -4.57 -14.51 3.02
CA ALA A 61 -3.61 -15.46 3.57
C ALA A 61 -2.26 -14.78 3.91
N MET A 62 -1.79 -13.87 3.05
CA MET A 62 -0.60 -13.08 3.35
C MET A 62 -0.82 -12.11 4.51
N ALA A 63 -1.95 -11.38 4.56
CA ALA A 63 -2.25 -10.45 5.64
C ALA A 63 -2.27 -11.17 7.00
N GLU A 64 -2.92 -12.32 7.07
CA GLU A 64 -3.07 -13.15 8.27
C GLU A 64 -1.81 -13.95 8.63
N SER A 65 -0.78 -13.92 7.81
CA SER A 65 0.48 -14.63 8.08
C SER A 65 1.27 -14.06 9.27
N GLY A 66 0.91 -12.88 9.75
CA GLY A 66 1.55 -12.18 10.87
C GLY A 66 0.54 -11.39 11.71
N ASP A 67 1.02 -10.28 12.28
CA ASP A 67 0.18 -9.44 13.13
C ASP A 67 -0.85 -8.66 12.31
N MET A 68 -2.08 -8.63 12.82
CA MET A 68 -3.17 -7.80 12.32
C MET A 68 -3.47 -6.72 13.34
N MET A 69 -3.43 -5.43 12.94
CA MET A 69 -3.74 -4.34 13.86
C MET A 69 -5.26 -4.18 14.03
N ASP A 70 -5.69 -4.14 15.28
CA ASP A 70 -7.07 -3.80 15.64
C ASP A 70 -7.16 -2.31 16.04
N LEU A 71 -7.62 -1.48 15.11
CA LEU A 71 -7.81 -0.04 15.34
C LEU A 71 -9.17 0.31 15.95
N SER A 72 -9.96 -0.65 16.43
CA SER A 72 -11.30 -0.42 16.98
C SER A 72 -11.32 0.51 18.20
N ALA A 73 -10.22 0.53 18.98
CA ALA A 73 -10.06 1.44 20.12
C ALA A 73 -9.94 2.93 19.70
N ILE A 74 -9.66 3.24 18.44
CA ILE A 74 -9.59 4.60 17.92
C ILE A 74 -10.98 4.99 17.42
N PRO A 75 -11.63 6.01 18.03
CA PRO A 75 -12.98 6.41 17.62
C PRO A 75 -12.98 7.08 16.25
N GLY A 76 -14.02 6.82 15.46
CA GLY A 76 -14.21 7.37 14.11
C GLY A 76 -13.64 6.48 13.01
N ILE A 77 -13.89 6.87 11.77
CA ILE A 77 -13.44 6.13 10.57
C ILE A 77 -11.96 6.42 10.34
N LYS A 78 -11.20 5.35 10.13
CA LYS A 78 -9.77 5.39 9.81
C LYS A 78 -9.60 5.18 8.30
N VAL A 79 -8.99 6.17 7.63
CA VAL A 79 -8.70 6.09 6.20
C VAL A 79 -7.19 6.04 5.99
N ASP A 80 -6.70 5.03 5.33
CA ASP A 80 -5.30 4.99 4.88
C ASP A 80 -5.20 5.38 3.39
N LYS A 81 -4.11 6.03 3.05
CA LYS A 81 -3.75 6.34 1.67
C LYS A 81 -2.46 5.61 1.31
N HIS A 82 -2.49 4.83 0.23
CA HIS A 82 -1.30 4.18 -0.30
C HIS A 82 -0.94 4.76 -1.67
N SER A 83 0.34 5.05 -1.89
CA SER A 83 0.87 5.36 -3.21
C SER A 83 1.68 4.20 -3.75
N THR A 84 1.56 3.91 -5.03
CA THR A 84 2.41 2.91 -5.70
C THR A 84 3.87 3.36 -5.85
N GLY A 85 4.15 4.63 -5.52
CA GLY A 85 5.48 5.19 -5.48
C GLY A 85 5.87 5.96 -6.74
N GLY A 86 6.73 6.94 -6.54
CA GLY A 86 7.24 7.79 -7.62
C GLY A 86 8.33 8.74 -7.11
N VAL A 87 8.84 9.57 -8.00
CA VAL A 87 9.88 10.54 -7.68
C VAL A 87 9.24 11.80 -7.08
N GLY A 88 9.71 12.22 -5.92
CA GLY A 88 9.18 13.39 -5.21
C GLY A 88 7.80 13.18 -4.59
N ASP A 89 7.34 11.94 -4.45
CA ASP A 89 6.05 11.62 -3.85
C ASP A 89 6.05 11.85 -2.33
N LYS A 90 5.75 13.09 -1.96
CA LYS A 90 5.59 13.56 -0.58
C LYS A 90 4.14 13.71 -0.14
N THR A 91 3.18 13.25 -0.96
CA THR A 91 1.74 13.44 -0.74
C THR A 91 1.27 13.02 0.64
N THR A 92 1.80 11.94 1.22
CA THR A 92 1.44 11.49 2.58
C THR A 92 1.73 12.55 3.64
N LEU A 93 2.83 13.32 3.50
CA LEU A 93 3.22 14.36 4.45
C LEU A 93 2.29 15.58 4.42
N VAL A 94 1.61 15.79 3.30
CA VAL A 94 0.62 16.86 3.13
C VAL A 94 -0.79 16.36 3.46
N VAL A 95 -1.20 15.25 2.84
CA VAL A 95 -2.57 14.73 2.93
C VAL A 95 -2.91 14.23 4.34
N GLY A 96 -1.96 13.57 5.02
CA GLY A 96 -2.19 13.06 6.37
C GLY A 96 -2.62 14.15 7.37
N PRO A 97 -1.82 15.20 7.59
CA PRO A 97 -2.20 16.32 8.46
C PRO A 97 -3.45 17.07 7.98
N LEU A 98 -3.59 17.27 6.67
CA LEU A 98 -4.74 17.97 6.09
C LEU A 98 -6.06 17.24 6.41
N VAL A 99 -6.14 15.96 6.14
CA VAL A 99 -7.33 15.13 6.40
C VAL A 99 -7.62 15.01 7.91
N ALA A 100 -6.56 14.88 8.72
CA ALA A 100 -6.68 14.84 10.17
C ALA A 100 -7.24 16.15 10.75
N SER A 101 -6.85 17.31 10.20
CA SER A 101 -7.37 18.63 10.63
C SER A 101 -8.88 18.76 10.41
N LEU A 102 -9.46 17.97 9.50
CA LEU A 102 -10.89 17.90 9.19
C LEU A 102 -11.60 16.75 9.93
N GLY A 103 -10.93 16.16 10.94
CA GLY A 103 -11.52 15.21 11.88
C GLY A 103 -11.63 13.77 11.36
N VAL A 104 -10.88 13.39 10.33
CA VAL A 104 -10.74 12.00 9.88
C VAL A 104 -9.45 11.40 10.43
N LYS A 105 -9.48 10.15 10.86
CA LYS A 105 -8.33 9.50 11.47
C LYS A 105 -7.44 8.82 10.42
N VAL A 106 -6.13 9.10 10.49
CA VAL A 106 -5.11 8.54 9.61
C VAL A 106 -4.11 7.75 10.46
N ALA A 107 -4.35 6.44 10.57
CA ALA A 107 -3.49 5.50 11.28
C ALA A 107 -2.61 4.76 10.27
N LYS A 108 -1.46 5.34 9.93
CA LYS A 108 -0.68 4.88 8.78
C LYS A 108 0.56 4.09 9.16
N MET A 109 0.60 2.83 8.71
CA MET A 109 1.84 2.05 8.62
C MET A 109 2.48 2.27 7.25
N SER A 110 3.73 2.69 7.23
CA SER A 110 4.46 3.03 6.00
C SER A 110 5.75 2.23 5.86
N GLY A 111 6.32 2.25 4.66
CA GLY A 111 7.59 1.61 4.32
C GLY A 111 8.69 2.61 3.98
N ARG A 112 9.89 2.07 3.81
CA ARG A 112 11.04 2.78 3.24
C ARG A 112 10.95 2.86 1.72
N GLY A 113 11.80 3.66 1.13
CA GLY A 113 11.92 3.77 -0.33
C GLY A 113 12.38 2.45 -0.97
N LEU A 114 11.92 2.23 -2.19
CA LEU A 114 12.27 1.07 -2.99
C LEU A 114 12.72 1.50 -4.37
N GLY A 115 13.83 0.94 -4.84
CA GLY A 115 14.41 1.27 -6.13
C GLY A 115 14.73 2.76 -6.24
N HIS A 116 14.14 3.43 -7.24
CA HIS A 116 14.32 4.86 -7.51
C HIS A 116 13.34 5.77 -6.73
N THR A 117 12.45 5.21 -5.91
CA THR A 117 11.44 5.97 -5.16
C THR A 117 11.94 6.35 -3.77
N GLY A 118 11.49 7.50 -3.26
CA GLY A 118 11.75 7.91 -1.88
C GLY A 118 10.67 7.41 -0.92
N GLY A 119 11.06 6.77 0.19
CA GLY A 119 10.11 6.27 1.19
C GLY A 119 9.59 7.36 2.12
N THR A 120 8.35 7.22 2.57
CA THR A 120 7.76 8.15 3.55
C THR A 120 8.54 8.15 4.87
N LEU A 121 8.99 6.98 5.33
CA LEU A 121 9.76 6.86 6.56
C LEU A 121 11.12 7.54 6.45
N ASP A 122 11.80 7.39 5.30
CA ASP A 122 13.10 8.00 5.05
C ASP A 122 13.03 9.54 5.09
N LYS A 123 11.89 10.10 4.65
CA LYS A 123 11.62 11.54 4.74
C LYS A 123 11.34 11.97 6.17
N LEU A 124 10.56 11.21 6.93
CA LEU A 124 10.27 11.53 8.33
C LEU A 124 11.52 11.45 9.21
N GLU A 125 12.41 10.49 8.99
CA GLU A 125 13.68 10.38 9.70
C GLU A 125 14.62 11.58 9.45
N ALA A 126 14.42 12.33 8.35
CA ALA A 126 15.16 13.56 8.10
C ALA A 126 14.74 14.72 9.01
N ILE A 127 13.66 14.58 9.79
CA ILE A 127 13.24 15.58 10.78
C ILE A 127 13.97 15.33 12.09
N PRO A 128 14.79 16.27 12.56
CA PRO A 128 15.56 16.07 13.80
C PRO A 128 14.67 15.75 15.00
N GLY A 129 14.96 14.66 15.69
CA GLY A 129 14.25 14.23 16.90
C GLY A 129 12.95 13.47 16.65
N LEU A 130 12.53 13.25 15.39
CA LEU A 130 11.37 12.42 15.08
C LEU A 130 11.79 10.95 15.02
N SER A 131 11.05 10.07 15.70
CA SER A 131 11.18 8.61 15.59
C SER A 131 10.02 8.05 14.76
N ILE A 132 10.35 7.16 13.84
CA ILE A 132 9.38 6.36 13.10
C ILE A 132 9.02 5.06 13.83
N GLU A 133 9.80 4.71 14.86
CA GLU A 133 9.53 3.58 15.74
C GLU A 133 8.77 4.11 16.95
N ILE A 134 7.47 3.90 16.96
CA ILE A 134 6.56 4.26 18.05
C ILE A 134 5.92 2.98 18.59
N SER A 135 5.74 2.92 19.91
CA SER A 135 5.02 1.81 20.53
C SER A 135 3.54 1.83 20.08
N GLU A 136 2.91 0.67 20.06
CA GLU A 136 1.48 0.59 19.72
C GLU A 136 0.61 1.50 20.60
N PRO A 137 0.76 1.54 21.94
CA PRO A 137 0.01 2.46 22.78
C PRO A 137 0.23 3.95 22.43
N ASP A 138 1.46 4.34 22.11
CA ASP A 138 1.77 5.72 21.70
C ASP A 138 1.19 6.04 20.32
N PHE A 139 1.22 5.09 19.39
CA PHE A 139 0.59 5.20 18.09
C PHE A 139 -0.93 5.45 18.21
N PHE A 140 -1.63 4.62 19.01
CA PHE A 140 -3.06 4.76 19.28
C PHE A 140 -3.39 6.11 19.95
N LYS A 141 -2.59 6.49 20.93
CA LYS A 141 -2.75 7.77 21.62
C LYS A 141 -2.60 8.93 20.64
N GLN A 142 -1.56 8.93 19.82
CA GLN A 142 -1.30 9.98 18.84
C GLN A 142 -2.44 10.11 17.82
N VAL A 143 -2.91 8.99 17.24
CA VAL A 143 -4.05 9.04 16.30
C VAL A 143 -5.32 9.55 16.99
N SER A 144 -5.57 9.14 18.24
CA SER A 144 -6.75 9.60 18.98
C SER A 144 -6.70 11.09 19.26
N GLU A 145 -5.56 11.62 19.70
CA GLU A 145 -5.39 13.01 20.12
C GLU A 145 -5.31 13.99 18.93
N ILE A 146 -4.42 13.72 17.97
CA ILE A 146 -4.14 14.65 16.87
C ILE A 146 -4.68 14.19 15.50
N GLY A 147 -5.25 13.00 15.41
CA GLY A 147 -5.88 12.50 14.19
C GLY A 147 -4.96 11.79 13.21
N VAL A 148 -3.64 11.87 13.37
CA VAL A 148 -2.69 11.26 12.44
C VAL A 148 -1.47 10.68 13.16
N ALA A 149 -1.06 9.49 12.76
CA ALA A 149 0.26 8.94 13.05
C ALA A 149 0.79 8.19 11.83
N VAL A 150 2.09 8.31 11.60
CA VAL A 150 2.82 7.56 10.58
C VAL A 150 3.97 6.83 11.26
N ALA A 151 3.94 5.50 11.23
CA ALA A 151 4.95 4.66 11.85
C ALA A 151 5.54 3.65 10.87
N GLY A 152 6.69 3.10 11.21
CA GLY A 152 7.27 1.96 10.54
C GLY A 152 6.42 0.70 10.77
N GLN A 153 6.44 -0.21 9.80
CA GLN A 153 5.79 -1.50 9.95
C GLN A 153 6.51 -2.32 11.03
N THR A 154 5.76 -3.03 11.87
CA THR A 154 6.34 -3.99 12.81
C THR A 154 7.04 -5.12 12.05
N GLY A 155 8.05 -5.72 12.67
CA GLY A 155 8.82 -6.79 12.03
C GLY A 155 8.00 -8.01 11.63
N ASN A 156 6.82 -8.19 12.24
CA ASN A 156 5.91 -9.30 12.02
C ASN A 156 4.64 -8.92 11.23
N LEU A 157 4.57 -7.70 10.70
CA LEU A 157 3.48 -7.33 9.81
C LEU A 157 3.69 -8.00 8.44
N VAL A 158 2.76 -8.88 8.03
CA VAL A 158 2.75 -9.58 6.73
C VAL A 158 4.09 -10.24 6.37
N PRO A 159 4.63 -11.16 7.19
CA PRO A 159 5.92 -11.80 6.94
C PRO A 159 5.95 -12.59 5.63
N ALA A 160 4.80 -13.11 5.17
CA ALA A 160 4.69 -13.78 3.87
C ALA A 160 5.04 -12.84 2.71
N ASP A 161 4.51 -11.61 2.72
CA ASP A 161 4.83 -10.63 1.68
C ASP A 161 6.30 -10.21 1.73
N LYS A 162 6.83 -9.97 2.92
CA LYS A 162 8.24 -9.60 3.07
C LYS A 162 9.17 -10.64 2.42
N LYS A 163 8.89 -11.92 2.66
CA LYS A 163 9.69 -13.02 2.11
C LYS A 163 9.46 -13.21 0.61
N LEU A 164 8.20 -13.19 0.19
CA LEU A 164 7.82 -13.37 -1.22
C LEU A 164 8.30 -12.19 -2.09
N TYR A 165 8.20 -10.97 -1.59
CA TYR A 165 8.67 -9.77 -2.31
C TYR A 165 10.19 -9.81 -2.52
N ALA A 166 10.97 -10.15 -1.48
CA ALA A 166 12.43 -10.29 -1.59
C ALA A 166 12.83 -11.35 -2.62
N LEU A 167 12.07 -12.45 -2.72
CA LEU A 167 12.28 -13.47 -3.75
C LEU A 167 11.95 -12.95 -5.14
N ARG A 168 10.83 -12.24 -5.30
CA ARG A 168 10.38 -11.69 -6.59
C ARG A 168 11.35 -10.66 -7.15
N ASP A 169 11.96 -9.86 -6.28
CA ASP A 169 12.94 -8.83 -6.66
C ASP A 169 14.16 -9.41 -7.41
N VAL A 170 14.53 -10.65 -7.12
CA VAL A 170 15.69 -11.33 -7.73
C VAL A 170 15.31 -12.42 -8.75
N THR A 171 14.02 -12.63 -9.00
CA THR A 171 13.53 -13.69 -9.91
C THR A 171 12.73 -13.16 -11.10
N ALA A 172 12.77 -11.85 -11.36
CA ALA A 172 12.06 -11.18 -12.47
C ALA A 172 10.53 -11.47 -12.47
N THR A 173 9.91 -11.48 -11.28
CA THR A 173 8.48 -11.71 -11.13
C THR A 173 7.77 -10.55 -10.42
N VAL A 174 8.43 -9.39 -10.32
CA VAL A 174 7.84 -8.19 -9.69
C VAL A 174 6.64 -7.66 -10.48
N ASP A 175 6.71 -7.64 -11.81
CA ASP A 175 5.72 -6.96 -12.68
C ASP A 175 4.42 -7.75 -12.88
N SER A 176 4.13 -8.73 -12.04
CA SER A 176 2.86 -9.47 -12.04
C SER A 176 1.77 -8.68 -11.30
N VAL A 177 0.73 -8.21 -12.03
CA VAL A 177 -0.36 -7.41 -11.45
C VAL A 177 -1.02 -8.08 -10.24
N PRO A 178 -1.42 -9.38 -10.26
CA PRO A 178 -1.98 -10.03 -9.07
C PRO A 178 -1.04 -10.02 -7.87
N LEU A 179 0.26 -10.26 -8.10
CA LEU A 179 1.25 -10.29 -7.02
C LEU A 179 1.59 -8.88 -6.50
N ILE A 180 1.55 -7.84 -7.34
CA ILE A 180 1.68 -6.44 -6.91
C ILE A 180 0.48 -6.06 -6.05
N ALA A 181 -0.74 -6.32 -6.55
CA ALA A 181 -1.97 -6.00 -5.85
C ALA A 181 -2.05 -6.70 -4.48
N SER A 182 -1.75 -8.00 -4.44
CA SER A 182 -1.73 -8.77 -3.17
C SER A 182 -0.68 -8.25 -2.20
N SER A 183 0.52 -7.91 -2.67
CA SER A 183 1.60 -7.34 -1.84
C SER A 183 1.20 -6.01 -1.20
N ILE A 184 0.57 -5.12 -1.96
CA ILE A 184 0.11 -3.82 -1.47
C ILE A 184 -1.04 -4.01 -0.48
N MET A 185 -2.09 -4.71 -0.92
CA MET A 185 -3.34 -4.80 -0.18
C MET A 185 -3.22 -5.62 1.10
N SER A 186 -2.40 -6.67 1.14
CA SER A 186 -2.17 -7.42 2.38
C SER A 186 -1.64 -6.54 3.52
N LYS A 187 -0.70 -5.64 3.22
CA LYS A 187 -0.19 -4.67 4.21
C LYS A 187 -1.24 -3.65 4.64
N LYS A 188 -2.09 -3.20 3.72
CA LYS A 188 -3.16 -2.23 4.02
C LYS A 188 -4.27 -2.85 4.85
N ILE A 189 -4.62 -4.09 4.58
CA ILE A 189 -5.59 -4.85 5.36
C ILE A 189 -5.03 -5.15 6.75
N ALA A 190 -3.79 -5.64 6.85
CA ALA A 190 -3.14 -5.93 8.12
C ALA A 190 -2.95 -4.68 9.00
N SER A 191 -2.83 -3.49 8.42
CA SER A 191 -2.76 -2.23 9.17
C SER A 191 -4.10 -1.75 9.76
N GLY A 192 -5.22 -2.43 9.48
CA GLY A 192 -6.48 -2.29 10.21
C GLY A 192 -7.39 -1.12 9.80
N SER A 193 -7.06 -0.32 8.78
CA SER A 193 -7.88 0.83 8.36
C SER A 193 -9.24 0.41 7.81
N ASP A 194 -10.29 1.22 8.07
CA ASP A 194 -11.66 0.95 7.62
C ASP A 194 -11.80 1.19 6.11
N CYS A 195 -11.14 2.24 5.61
CA CYS A 195 -11.16 2.64 4.21
C CYS A 195 -9.74 2.78 3.65
N ILE A 196 -9.57 2.51 2.37
CA ILE A 196 -8.27 2.57 1.67
C ILE A 196 -8.41 3.44 0.42
N LEU A 197 -7.60 4.48 0.30
CA LEU A 197 -7.43 5.24 -0.92
C LEU A 197 -6.11 4.85 -1.58
N LEU A 198 -6.17 4.44 -2.84
CA LEU A 198 -5.01 4.04 -3.64
C LEU A 198 -4.65 5.18 -4.60
N ASP A 199 -3.42 5.65 -4.50
CA ASP A 199 -2.82 6.63 -5.41
C ASP A 199 -1.91 5.86 -6.38
N VAL A 200 -2.48 5.46 -7.52
CA VAL A 200 -1.79 4.66 -8.54
C VAL A 200 -1.02 5.60 -9.46
N LYS A 201 0.29 5.64 -9.31
CA LYS A 201 1.16 6.47 -10.13
C LYS A 201 1.33 5.87 -11.52
N CYS A 202 1.16 6.71 -12.54
CA CYS A 202 1.26 6.35 -13.96
C CYS A 202 2.23 7.29 -14.68
N GLY A 203 3.15 6.75 -15.44
CA GLY A 203 4.10 7.51 -16.25
C GLY A 203 5.54 7.01 -16.16
N SER A 204 6.46 7.71 -16.79
CA SER A 204 7.87 7.30 -16.92
C SER A 204 8.59 7.15 -15.58
N GLY A 205 8.21 7.90 -14.55
CA GLY A 205 8.75 7.84 -13.20
C GLY A 205 8.01 6.88 -12.25
N ALA A 206 6.99 6.16 -12.73
CA ALA A 206 6.20 5.20 -11.97
C ALA A 206 6.53 3.74 -12.36
N PHE A 207 5.96 2.78 -11.62
CA PHE A 207 5.99 1.37 -12.03
C PHE A 207 5.05 1.12 -13.22
N MET A 208 3.82 1.66 -13.17
CA MET A 208 2.89 1.61 -14.30
C MET A 208 3.26 2.68 -15.33
N LYS A 209 3.56 2.26 -16.56
CA LYS A 209 4.08 3.15 -17.61
C LYS A 209 3.00 3.80 -18.45
N ASP A 210 1.83 3.20 -18.51
CA ASP A 210 0.67 3.65 -19.26
C ASP A 210 -0.61 3.58 -18.43
N VAL A 211 -1.65 4.24 -18.90
CA VAL A 211 -2.93 4.36 -18.18
C VAL A 211 -3.65 3.03 -18.11
N ASP A 212 -3.57 2.19 -19.14
CA ASP A 212 -4.28 0.90 -19.17
C ASP A 212 -3.73 -0.04 -18.10
N SER A 213 -2.41 -0.15 -17.97
CA SER A 213 -1.75 -0.91 -16.90
C SER A 213 -2.07 -0.35 -15.51
N ALA A 214 -2.19 0.98 -15.38
CA ALA A 214 -2.54 1.60 -14.12
C ALA A 214 -4.01 1.31 -13.73
N ILE A 215 -4.92 1.28 -14.70
CA ILE A 215 -6.32 0.90 -14.49
C ILE A 215 -6.39 -0.57 -14.06
N GLU A 216 -5.71 -1.47 -14.77
CA GLU A 216 -5.70 -2.90 -14.43
C GLU A 216 -5.25 -3.14 -12.97
N LEU A 217 -4.18 -2.47 -12.55
CA LEU A 217 -3.70 -2.56 -11.16
C LEU A 217 -4.70 -1.95 -10.16
N ALA A 218 -5.29 -0.80 -10.50
CA ALA A 218 -6.28 -0.13 -9.66
C ALA A 218 -7.51 -1.02 -9.44
N ASP A 219 -8.05 -1.57 -10.52
CA ASP A 219 -9.21 -2.46 -10.50
C ASP A 219 -8.93 -3.73 -9.68
N ALA A 220 -7.75 -4.34 -9.85
CA ALA A 220 -7.35 -5.50 -9.07
C ALA A 220 -7.32 -5.17 -7.57
N MET A 221 -6.74 -4.04 -7.17
CA MET A 221 -6.65 -3.64 -5.76
C MET A 221 -7.99 -3.25 -5.17
N VAL A 222 -8.86 -2.55 -5.92
CA VAL A 222 -10.22 -2.19 -5.48
C VAL A 222 -11.05 -3.46 -5.30
N SER A 223 -10.98 -4.40 -6.26
CA SER A 223 -11.66 -5.69 -6.18
C SER A 223 -11.25 -6.49 -4.93
N ILE A 224 -9.95 -6.51 -4.58
CA ILE A 224 -9.49 -7.12 -3.33
C ILE A 224 -10.17 -6.46 -2.12
N GLY A 225 -10.15 -5.12 -2.07
CA GLY A 225 -10.77 -4.38 -0.97
C GLY A 225 -12.26 -4.73 -0.79
N GLU A 226 -13.01 -4.77 -1.87
CA GLU A 226 -14.43 -5.16 -1.87
C GLU A 226 -14.64 -6.59 -1.37
N HIS A 227 -13.83 -7.55 -1.83
CA HIS A 227 -13.93 -8.96 -1.40
C HIS A 227 -13.70 -9.13 0.11
N VAL A 228 -12.86 -8.30 0.71
CA VAL A 228 -12.56 -8.36 2.15
C VAL A 228 -13.37 -7.37 3.00
N GLY A 229 -14.38 -6.72 2.39
CA GLY A 229 -15.28 -5.79 3.08
C GLY A 229 -14.64 -4.47 3.49
N ARG A 230 -13.58 -4.03 2.80
CA ARG A 230 -12.95 -2.71 3.00
C ARG A 230 -13.37 -1.76 1.88
N THR A 231 -13.93 -0.60 2.25
CA THR A 231 -14.25 0.44 1.27
C THR A 231 -12.94 0.95 0.65
N THR A 232 -12.78 0.69 -0.65
CA THR A 232 -11.54 0.99 -1.37
C THR A 232 -11.84 1.82 -2.61
N ALA A 233 -11.06 2.87 -2.84
CA ALA A 233 -11.09 3.68 -4.05
C ALA A 233 -9.68 3.87 -4.60
N ALA A 234 -9.57 4.16 -5.89
CA ALA A 234 -8.29 4.42 -6.54
C ALA A 234 -8.35 5.71 -7.35
N LEU A 235 -7.24 6.45 -7.33
CA LEU A 235 -6.96 7.57 -8.21
C LEU A 235 -5.72 7.25 -9.03
N ILE A 236 -5.78 7.48 -10.33
CA ILE A 236 -4.61 7.40 -11.20
C ILE A 236 -4.02 8.79 -11.33
N THR A 237 -2.76 8.95 -10.95
CA THR A 237 -2.07 10.25 -10.93
C THR A 237 -0.80 10.21 -11.76
N GLY A 238 -0.49 11.33 -12.46
CA GLY A 238 0.65 11.42 -13.38
C GLY A 238 2.01 11.39 -12.65
N MET A 239 2.97 10.67 -13.23
CA MET A 239 4.36 10.58 -12.76
C MET A 239 5.37 10.64 -13.92
N ASP A 240 5.06 11.37 -14.98
CA ASP A 240 6.01 11.68 -16.05
C ASP A 240 7.05 12.73 -15.63
N ARG A 241 6.74 13.47 -14.58
CA ARG A 241 7.62 14.44 -13.93
C ARG A 241 7.65 14.16 -12.43
N PRO A 242 8.76 14.49 -11.75
CA PRO A 242 8.78 14.52 -10.30
C PRO A 242 7.65 15.41 -9.75
N LEU A 243 6.99 14.97 -8.69
CA LEU A 243 5.91 15.72 -8.07
C LEU A 243 6.49 16.85 -7.21
N GLY A 244 6.05 18.08 -7.48
CA GLY A 244 6.60 19.27 -6.86
C GLY A 244 7.98 19.63 -7.41
N LYS A 245 8.71 20.50 -6.70
CA LYS A 245 9.99 21.06 -7.13
C LYS A 245 11.20 20.43 -6.48
N ASN A 246 11.01 19.81 -5.32
CA ASN A 246 12.08 19.26 -4.50
C ASN A 246 12.07 17.73 -4.54
N VAL A 247 13.26 17.14 -4.66
CA VAL A 247 13.48 15.68 -4.60
C VAL A 247 14.62 15.43 -3.61
N GLY A 248 14.35 14.59 -2.61
CA GLY A 248 15.26 14.25 -1.54
C GLY A 248 14.61 14.40 -0.17
N ASN A 249 14.96 13.54 0.79
CA ASN A 249 14.24 13.36 2.04
C ASN A 249 13.88 14.66 2.78
N SER A 250 14.87 15.42 3.21
CA SER A 250 14.65 16.69 3.94
C SER A 250 14.05 17.81 3.07
N LEU A 251 14.41 17.86 1.78
CA LEU A 251 13.88 18.85 0.84
C LEU A 251 12.38 18.62 0.60
N GLU A 252 11.97 17.37 0.51
CA GLU A 252 10.56 17.01 0.36
C GLU A 252 9.74 17.30 1.61
N VAL A 253 10.32 17.15 2.81
CA VAL A 253 9.69 17.59 4.07
C VAL A 253 9.48 19.11 4.07
N ILE A 254 10.51 19.88 3.70
CA ILE A 254 10.41 21.34 3.62
C ILE A 254 9.31 21.76 2.65
N GLU A 255 9.23 21.14 1.47
CA GLU A 255 8.20 21.44 0.48
C GLU A 255 6.80 21.01 0.96
N ALA A 256 6.67 19.88 1.64
CA ALA A 256 5.39 19.46 2.22
C ALA A 256 4.87 20.48 3.25
N VAL A 257 5.76 21.00 4.11
CA VAL A 257 5.42 22.05 5.08
C VAL A 257 5.04 23.35 4.37
N ALA A 258 5.77 23.74 3.32
CA ALA A 258 5.42 24.92 2.50
C ALA A 258 4.05 24.76 1.84
N THR A 259 3.75 23.58 1.31
CA THR A 259 2.44 23.25 0.71
C THR A 259 1.31 23.39 1.73
N LEU A 260 1.48 22.87 2.94
CA LEU A 260 0.51 23.04 4.04
C LEU A 260 0.32 24.49 4.47
N LYS A 261 1.28 25.38 4.21
CA LYS A 261 1.18 26.83 4.43
C LYS A 261 0.58 27.60 3.25
N GLY A 262 0.20 26.92 2.16
CA GLY A 262 -0.30 27.55 0.95
C GLY A 262 0.78 28.07 0.00
N GLU A 263 2.03 27.66 0.17
CA GLU A 263 3.19 28.07 -0.61
C GLU A 263 3.69 26.95 -1.57
N GLY A 264 2.89 25.87 -1.72
CA GLY A 264 3.21 24.71 -2.56
C GLY A 264 3.16 25.01 -4.06
N SER A 265 3.80 24.13 -4.84
CA SER A 265 3.61 24.14 -6.29
C SER A 265 2.19 23.67 -6.65
N GLU A 266 1.67 24.15 -7.75
CA GLU A 266 0.30 23.87 -8.22
C GLU A 266 0.08 22.36 -8.38
N ASP A 267 0.99 21.67 -9.08
CA ASP A 267 0.91 20.23 -9.33
C ASP A 267 0.83 19.37 -8.04
N LEU A 268 1.67 19.69 -7.05
CA LEU A 268 1.65 19.00 -5.76
C LEU A 268 0.38 19.32 -4.97
N THR A 269 -0.04 20.59 -4.99
CA THR A 269 -1.23 21.04 -4.28
C THR A 269 -2.47 20.37 -4.84
N ASP A 270 -2.65 20.36 -6.16
CA ASP A 270 -3.79 19.77 -6.85
C ASP A 270 -3.92 18.26 -6.54
N VAL A 271 -2.82 17.52 -6.65
CA VAL A 271 -2.82 16.09 -6.31
C VAL A 271 -3.15 15.86 -4.84
N CYS A 272 -2.61 16.67 -3.93
CA CYS A 272 -2.89 16.54 -2.51
C CYS A 272 -4.34 16.89 -2.16
N VAL A 273 -4.92 17.92 -2.76
CA VAL A 273 -6.33 18.31 -2.56
C VAL A 273 -7.24 17.20 -3.08
N GLU A 274 -6.97 16.67 -4.27
CA GLU A 274 -7.76 15.58 -4.85
C GLU A 274 -7.73 14.30 -3.98
N LEU A 275 -6.55 13.92 -3.51
CA LEU A 275 -6.37 12.79 -2.61
C LEU A 275 -7.10 13.03 -1.27
N ALA A 276 -6.98 14.23 -0.69
CA ALA A 276 -7.64 14.57 0.56
C ALA A 276 -9.17 14.57 0.42
N ALA A 277 -9.72 15.14 -0.66
CA ALA A 277 -11.15 15.15 -0.93
C ALA A 277 -11.73 13.73 -1.02
N ASN A 278 -11.02 12.81 -1.70
CA ASN A 278 -11.43 11.41 -1.79
C ASN A 278 -11.32 10.69 -0.44
N MET A 279 -10.30 10.94 0.37
CA MET A 279 -10.21 10.38 1.73
C MET A 279 -11.36 10.87 2.64
N LEU A 280 -11.72 12.14 2.54
CA LEU A 280 -12.84 12.72 3.28
C LEU A 280 -14.19 12.13 2.82
N ASN A 281 -14.36 11.94 1.52
CA ASN A 281 -15.55 11.27 0.96
C ASN A 281 -15.67 9.82 1.45
N LEU A 282 -14.59 9.05 1.43
CA LEU A 282 -14.56 7.68 1.97
C LEU A 282 -14.90 7.64 3.48
N ALA A 283 -14.55 8.70 4.21
CA ALA A 283 -14.93 8.86 5.62
C ALA A 283 -16.35 9.37 5.84
N GLY A 284 -17.14 9.57 4.78
CA GLY A 284 -18.53 10.03 4.86
C GLY A 284 -18.69 11.52 5.19
N LYS A 285 -17.69 12.36 4.88
CA LYS A 285 -17.74 13.81 5.17
C LYS A 285 -18.53 14.64 4.14
N GLY A 286 -18.83 14.08 2.97
CA GLY A 286 -19.57 14.74 1.90
C GLY A 286 -19.22 14.15 0.53
N SER A 287 -19.72 14.76 -0.53
CA SER A 287 -19.28 14.43 -1.89
C SER A 287 -17.82 14.86 -2.09
N VAL A 288 -17.14 14.30 -3.10
CA VAL A 288 -15.75 14.70 -3.42
C VAL A 288 -15.69 16.22 -3.73
N GLU A 289 -16.70 16.76 -4.42
CA GLU A 289 -16.79 18.19 -4.74
C GLU A 289 -16.92 19.06 -3.47
N ASP A 290 -17.76 18.65 -2.51
CA ASP A 290 -17.91 19.37 -1.24
C ASP A 290 -16.64 19.30 -0.37
N CYS A 291 -15.89 18.21 -0.49
CA CYS A 291 -14.66 17.97 0.26
C CYS A 291 -13.43 18.69 -0.33
N ARG A 292 -13.46 19.03 -1.63
CA ARG A 292 -12.40 19.76 -2.34
C ARG A 292 -12.41 21.24 -1.95
#